data_9449be4ad7b500a406d394762f2092c1
#
_entry.id   9449be4ad7b500a406d394762f2092c1
#
_cell.length_a   1.000
_cell.length_b   1.000
_cell.length_c   1.000
_cell.angle_alpha   90.00
_cell.angle_beta   90.00
_cell.angle_gamma   90.00
#
_symmetry.space_group_name_H-M   'P 1'
#
loop_
_entity.id
_entity.type
_entity.pdbx_description
1 polymer ?
#
loop_
_entity_poly.entity_id
_entity_poly.type
_entity_poly.pdbx_seq_one_letter_code
_entity_poly.pdbx_strand_id
1 'polypeptide(L)'
;MNTYKNFIVILTVSLFAASCDIEPVYYQQVSPDTYYDTKDAVWQRFYRPFTHARWTFGQDANPFVLQELGTDAFCSPVRGSQNSPGRETYMMHDHNFPVYFAASYQVYVSRMSGVARCWATLDDLSYVDIDKFGFPDGTWENWNAQLSALAGLFYLEALDCFGGMPIYFESAEEEKPRSTDKETFRAIEKLLSTNIGALEMKKSLGGEERGDIRQAAAALGLARLYFNAETYIGEEMYDDAAKICQDLISGKYGTYDLDKDWTDTFGFNNAYSKEIIWSIPSERAQLETDAFYSWNRFMPTNISQYFGGIPNSGGSNAYCLSPSLDGTGKEYSFRLGKPFSKFEDTDVRKKCYRYLGDGKYEGMFFFGELENPDNPAWKVLGTQEYKGKTLNLVDQVARISEGKTTSDMDSGEENSGVRLVKFSPRPNVQDVGLLFNPDIPLMRLTEAYYILAECKMRKGDKKGAAELINEVRSRYFKDGKDPNPVTEANLDKWRMLDEWLIEFLGECRRRTDLLRWNEYIEGEWWDHSPDGGVNAHKKRFPISTHILDASDVIEQNPGYSDQK
;
A
#
# COMPACT_ATOMS: atom_id res chain seq x y z
N MET A 1 60.54 -31.00 54.87
CA MET A 1 59.95 -29.68 54.40
C MET A 1 59.49 -29.68 52.93
N ASN A 2 59.90 -30.59 52.10
CA ASN A 2 59.52 -30.65 50.72
C ASN A 2 58.19 -31.39 50.36
N THR A 3 57.73 -32.24 51.24
CA THR A 3 56.51 -33.05 51.01
C THR A 3 55.22 -32.28 51.23
N TYR A 4 55.22 -31.30 52.10
CA TYR A 4 54.02 -30.42 52.28
C TYR A 4 53.82 -29.35 51.17
N LYS A 5 54.90 -28.95 50.54
CA LYS A 5 54.78 -27.99 49.41
C LYS A 5 54.14 -28.61 48.16
N ASN A 6 54.42 -29.90 47.92
CA ASN A 6 53.81 -30.60 46.75
C ASN A 6 52.34 -30.96 47.01
N PHE A 7 51.93 -31.17 48.28
CA PHE A 7 50.52 -31.40 48.60
C PHE A 7 49.66 -30.15 48.49
N ILE A 8 50.20 -28.97 48.81
CA ILE A 8 49.49 -27.69 48.67
C ILE A 8 49.35 -27.27 47.19
N VAL A 9 50.37 -27.56 46.37
CA VAL A 9 50.30 -27.29 44.92
C VAL A 9 49.33 -28.23 44.23
N ILE A 10 49.26 -29.50 44.60
CA ILE A 10 48.26 -30.42 43.99
C ILE A 10 46.84 -30.09 44.44
N LEU A 11 46.63 -29.63 45.68
CA LEU A 11 45.32 -29.25 46.19
C LEU A 11 44.84 -27.91 45.53
N THR A 12 45.77 -26.99 45.22
CA THR A 12 45.45 -25.73 44.56
C THR A 12 45.14 -25.96 43.08
N VAL A 13 45.83 -26.89 42.41
CA VAL A 13 45.56 -27.23 41.00
C VAL A 13 44.27 -28.01 40.86
N SER A 14 43.89 -28.88 41.82
CA SER A 14 42.63 -29.61 41.83
C SER A 14 41.42 -28.69 42.14
N LEU A 15 41.60 -27.58 42.83
CA LEU A 15 40.55 -26.58 43.07
C LEU A 15 40.30 -25.70 41.86
N PHE A 16 41.27 -25.53 40.93
CA PHE A 16 41.08 -24.82 39.66
C PHE A 16 40.51 -25.71 38.56
N ALA A 17 40.54 -27.05 38.69
CA ALA A 17 39.95 -27.98 37.72
C ALA A 17 38.47 -28.30 38.05
N ALA A 18 37.93 -27.81 39.16
CA ALA A 18 36.52 -27.88 39.50
C ALA A 18 35.82 -26.50 39.29
N SER A 19 36.26 -25.74 38.29
CA SER A 19 35.48 -24.64 37.78
C SER A 19 34.27 -25.25 37.06
N CYS A 20 33.18 -25.35 37.81
CA CYS A 20 31.88 -25.60 37.20
C CYS A 20 31.70 -24.66 36.00
N ASP A 21 31.22 -25.19 34.91
CA ASP A 21 30.53 -24.39 33.89
C ASP A 21 29.38 -23.66 34.61
N ILE A 22 29.69 -22.45 35.07
CA ILE A 22 28.65 -21.53 35.53
C ILE A 22 28.12 -20.94 34.24
N GLU A 23 27.10 -21.58 33.70
CA GLU A 23 26.29 -20.91 32.70
C GLU A 23 25.84 -19.57 33.30
N PRO A 24 26.13 -18.45 32.67
CA PRO A 24 25.74 -17.15 33.20
C PRO A 24 24.22 -17.10 33.27
N VAL A 25 23.68 -17.12 34.47
CA VAL A 25 22.24 -16.89 34.66
C VAL A 25 22.00 -15.39 34.48
N TYR A 26 21.55 -15.02 33.29
CA TYR A 26 21.13 -13.65 32.97
C TYR A 26 19.77 -13.39 33.63
N TYR A 27 19.76 -12.79 34.80
CA TYR A 27 18.52 -12.42 35.52
C TYR A 27 17.69 -11.34 34.82
N GLN A 28 18.16 -10.78 33.72
CA GLN A 28 17.49 -9.71 32.94
C GLN A 28 17.43 -10.01 31.44
N GLN A 29 17.97 -11.09 30.95
CA GLN A 29 17.82 -11.52 29.56
C GLN A 29 17.04 -12.83 29.55
N VAL A 30 15.88 -12.79 28.97
CA VAL A 30 15.07 -13.98 28.70
C VAL A 30 15.63 -14.63 27.44
N SER A 31 16.13 -15.87 27.53
CA SER A 31 16.59 -16.59 26.34
C SER A 31 15.38 -17.04 25.49
N PRO A 32 15.52 -17.23 24.19
CA PRO A 32 14.41 -17.64 23.32
C PRO A 32 13.70 -18.90 23.80
N ASP A 33 14.44 -19.90 24.26
CA ASP A 33 13.94 -21.19 24.76
C ASP A 33 13.14 -21.08 26.07
N THR A 34 13.34 -20.01 26.85
CA THR A 34 12.59 -19.75 28.10
C THR A 34 11.47 -18.70 27.87
N TYR A 35 11.56 -17.89 26.84
CA TYR A 35 10.54 -16.89 26.55
C TYR A 35 9.34 -17.48 25.77
N TYR A 36 9.60 -18.37 24.81
CA TYR A 36 8.58 -19.02 24.00
C TYR A 36 8.15 -20.35 24.62
N ASP A 37 7.71 -20.31 25.88
CA ASP A 37 7.33 -21.47 26.68
C ASP A 37 5.84 -21.84 26.55
N THR A 38 5.06 -21.03 25.84
CA THR A 38 3.63 -21.26 25.58
C THR A 38 3.33 -21.17 24.08
N LYS A 39 2.26 -21.87 23.65
CA LYS A 39 1.77 -21.81 22.27
C LYS A 39 1.45 -20.37 21.84
N ASP A 40 0.87 -19.57 22.74
CA ASP A 40 0.52 -18.18 22.47
C ASP A 40 1.75 -17.30 22.27
N ALA A 41 2.81 -17.50 23.07
CA ALA A 41 4.06 -16.77 22.90
C ALA A 41 4.73 -17.08 21.54
N VAL A 42 4.69 -18.35 21.11
CA VAL A 42 5.15 -18.77 19.77
C VAL A 42 4.34 -18.09 18.67
N TRP A 43 2.99 -18.08 18.76
CA TRP A 43 2.14 -17.37 17.81
C TRP A 43 2.42 -15.87 17.78
N GLN A 44 2.57 -15.23 18.94
CA GLN A 44 2.89 -13.79 19.00
C GLN A 44 4.22 -13.49 18.33
N ARG A 45 5.22 -14.38 18.45
CA ARG A 45 6.49 -14.22 17.74
C ARG A 45 6.32 -14.36 16.23
N PHE A 46 5.61 -15.41 15.79
CA PHE A 46 5.35 -15.63 14.38
C PHE A 46 4.65 -14.44 13.71
N TYR A 47 3.64 -13.88 14.36
CA TYR A 47 2.89 -12.74 13.80
C TYR A 47 3.59 -11.38 13.95
N ARG A 48 4.74 -11.30 14.59
CA ARG A 48 5.47 -10.04 14.76
C ARG A 48 5.81 -9.32 13.43
N PRO A 49 6.29 -9.98 12.37
CA PRO A 49 6.51 -9.37 11.07
C PRO A 49 5.20 -8.91 10.40
N PHE A 50 4.09 -9.63 10.60
CA PHE A 50 2.77 -9.23 10.07
C PHE A 50 2.22 -7.98 10.77
N THR A 51 2.43 -7.85 12.08
CA THR A 51 2.13 -6.61 12.81
C THR A 51 2.93 -5.44 12.24
N HIS A 52 4.20 -5.67 11.88
CA HIS A 52 5.01 -4.65 11.22
C HIS A 52 4.52 -4.37 9.78
N ALA A 53 4.11 -5.39 9.04
CA ALA A 53 3.50 -5.24 7.71
C ALA A 53 2.27 -4.34 7.76
N ARG A 54 1.43 -4.46 8.78
CA ARG A 54 0.31 -3.55 9.02
C ARG A 54 0.78 -2.09 9.12
N TRP A 55 1.85 -1.85 9.85
CA TRP A 55 2.45 -0.52 10.02
C TRP A 55 3.01 0.04 8.71
N THR A 56 3.54 -0.81 7.86
CA THR A 56 4.26 -0.41 6.65
C THR A 56 3.36 -0.29 5.42
N PHE A 57 2.48 -1.27 5.19
CA PHE A 57 1.58 -1.27 4.03
C PHE A 57 0.27 -0.53 4.30
N GLY A 58 -0.23 -0.61 5.54
CA GLY A 58 -1.49 0.00 5.94
C GLY A 58 -1.35 1.36 6.60
N GLN A 59 -0.14 1.77 6.94
CA GLN A 59 0.09 3.02 7.65
C GLN A 59 -0.26 4.22 6.78
N ASP A 60 -0.94 5.15 7.43
CA ASP A 60 -1.28 6.44 6.91
C ASP A 60 -0.10 7.16 6.25
N ALA A 61 -0.37 7.73 5.11
CA ALA A 61 0.41 8.69 4.37
C ALA A 61 1.63 8.19 3.59
N ASN A 62 2.54 7.37 4.12
CA ASN A 62 3.84 7.20 3.46
C ASN A 62 3.79 6.44 2.12
N PRO A 63 3.19 5.24 2.00
CA PRO A 63 3.01 4.61 0.69
C PRO A 63 2.13 5.43 -0.24
N PHE A 64 1.07 6.04 0.28
CA PHE A 64 0.16 6.88 -0.48
C PHE A 64 0.89 8.11 -1.04
N VAL A 65 1.74 8.76 -0.23
CA VAL A 65 2.53 9.93 -0.66
C VAL A 65 3.43 9.57 -1.83
N LEU A 66 4.15 8.44 -1.75
CA LEU A 66 5.09 8.05 -2.81
C LEU A 66 4.40 7.50 -4.07
N GLN A 67 3.27 6.82 -3.93
CA GLN A 67 2.63 6.11 -5.03
C GLN A 67 1.48 6.88 -5.69
N GLU A 68 0.93 7.91 -5.03
CA GLU A 68 -0.27 8.59 -5.51
C GLU A 68 -0.10 10.12 -5.65
N LEU A 69 0.49 10.82 -4.64
CA LEU A 69 0.58 12.29 -4.67
C LEU A 69 1.55 12.85 -5.70
N GLY A 70 2.57 12.08 -6.11
CA GLY A 70 3.47 12.45 -7.21
C GLY A 70 2.97 11.99 -8.57
N THR A 71 1.65 11.86 -8.74
CA THR A 71 1.05 11.33 -9.98
C THR A 71 -0.10 12.21 -10.48
N ASP A 72 -0.69 11.79 -11.56
CA ASP A 72 -1.84 12.42 -12.19
C ASP A 72 -3.17 12.20 -11.43
N ALA A 73 -3.18 11.35 -10.39
CA ALA A 73 -4.41 10.93 -9.70
C ALA A 73 -4.82 11.86 -8.56
N PHE A 74 -3.88 12.26 -7.72
CA PHE A 74 -4.17 13.02 -6.50
C PHE A 74 -3.25 14.23 -6.35
N CYS A 75 -3.74 15.20 -5.58
CA CYS A 75 -2.97 16.38 -5.22
C CYS A 75 -3.26 16.82 -3.77
N SER A 76 -2.37 17.67 -3.26
CA SER A 76 -2.48 18.27 -1.92
C SER A 76 -2.30 19.79 -2.00
N PRO A 77 -3.24 20.53 -2.57
CA PRO A 77 -3.11 21.96 -2.78
C PRO A 77 -3.16 22.75 -1.46
N VAL A 78 -2.55 23.92 -1.45
CA VAL A 78 -2.61 24.86 -0.30
C VAL A 78 -4.04 25.35 -0.11
N ARG A 79 -4.56 25.15 1.09
CA ARG A 79 -5.88 25.62 1.50
C ARG A 79 -5.75 26.55 2.72
N GLY A 80 -5.25 27.76 2.49
CA GLY A 80 -5.04 28.75 3.55
C GLY A 80 -4.13 28.20 4.67
N SER A 81 -4.59 28.33 5.92
CA SER A 81 -3.86 27.84 7.10
C SER A 81 -4.13 26.36 7.45
N GLN A 82 -5.09 25.72 6.80
CA GLN A 82 -5.55 24.38 7.20
C GLN A 82 -4.64 23.26 6.76
N ASN A 83 -3.89 23.43 5.69
CA ASN A 83 -3.00 22.41 5.21
C ASN A 83 -1.77 23.02 4.58
N SER A 84 -0.72 23.10 5.34
CA SER A 84 0.59 23.47 4.85
C SER A 84 1.63 22.52 5.45
N PRO A 85 1.66 21.24 5.02
CA PRO A 85 2.66 20.30 5.51
C PRO A 85 4.02 20.60 4.87
N GLY A 86 4.63 21.74 5.25
CA GLY A 86 6.00 22.08 4.90
C GLY A 86 6.37 22.11 3.42
N ARG A 87 5.40 22.16 2.51
CA ARG A 87 5.58 22.02 1.05
C ARG A 87 6.11 20.65 0.57
N GLU A 88 6.37 19.69 1.42
CA GLU A 88 6.91 18.40 1.01
C GLU A 88 5.97 17.65 0.06
N THR A 89 4.66 17.73 0.28
CA THR A 89 3.66 17.14 -0.63
C THR A 89 3.57 17.83 -1.99
N TYR A 90 3.94 19.10 -2.06
CA TYR A 90 4.12 19.81 -3.34
C TYR A 90 5.32 19.32 -4.11
N MET A 91 6.45 19.14 -3.40
CA MET A 91 7.67 18.65 -4.00
C MET A 91 7.46 17.27 -4.61
N MET A 92 6.53 16.48 -4.07
CA MET A 92 6.11 15.22 -4.68
C MET A 92 5.45 15.44 -6.04
N HIS A 93 4.51 16.36 -6.12
CA HIS A 93 3.78 16.65 -7.36
C HIS A 93 4.71 17.21 -8.46
N ASP A 94 5.66 18.05 -8.07
CA ASP A 94 6.66 18.64 -8.99
C ASP A 94 7.84 17.70 -9.29
N HIS A 95 7.85 16.49 -8.74
CA HIS A 95 9.00 15.57 -8.78
C HIS A 95 10.30 16.20 -8.32
N ASN A 96 10.23 17.15 -7.38
CA ASN A 96 11.39 17.78 -6.76
C ASN A 96 11.66 17.13 -5.40
N PHE A 97 12.15 15.89 -5.43
CA PHE A 97 12.31 15.04 -4.24
C PHE A 97 13.52 15.49 -3.41
N PRO A 98 13.31 16.08 -2.22
CA PRO A 98 14.42 16.42 -1.35
C PRO A 98 15.03 15.15 -0.71
N VAL A 99 16.35 15.10 -0.60
CA VAL A 99 17.06 13.95 0.01
C VAL A 99 16.77 13.74 1.50
N TYR A 100 16.16 14.71 2.17
CA TYR A 100 15.71 14.61 3.57
C TYR A 100 14.21 14.25 3.69
N PHE A 101 13.55 13.89 2.61
CA PHE A 101 12.11 13.69 2.57
C PHE A 101 11.66 12.57 3.52
N ALA A 102 10.81 12.92 4.48
CA ALA A 102 10.41 12.01 5.55
C ALA A 102 9.69 10.75 5.05
N ALA A 103 8.81 10.86 4.04
CA ALA A 103 8.11 9.70 3.50
C ALA A 103 9.06 8.71 2.82
N SER A 104 10.05 9.20 2.06
CA SER A 104 11.08 8.35 1.44
C SER A 104 11.90 7.60 2.51
N TYR A 105 12.35 8.32 3.54
CA TYR A 105 13.04 7.72 4.68
C TYR A 105 12.21 6.62 5.35
N GLN A 106 10.96 6.93 5.69
CA GLN A 106 10.09 5.98 6.40
C GLN A 106 9.79 4.74 5.55
N VAL A 107 9.55 4.90 4.26
CA VAL A 107 9.32 3.76 3.36
C VAL A 107 10.56 2.88 3.27
N TYR A 108 11.75 3.45 3.08
CA TYR A 108 13.00 2.67 3.05
C TYR A 108 13.22 1.87 4.34
N VAL A 109 13.23 2.58 5.48
CA VAL A 109 13.52 1.96 6.79
C VAL A 109 12.47 0.91 7.16
N SER A 110 11.19 1.18 6.89
CA SER A 110 10.13 0.24 7.25
C SER A 110 10.20 -1.06 6.45
N ARG A 111 10.55 -0.99 5.14
CA ARG A 111 10.70 -2.22 4.32
C ARG A 111 11.91 -3.03 4.76
N MET A 112 13.06 -2.38 4.96
CA MET A 112 14.25 -3.08 5.44
C MET A 112 14.08 -3.65 6.85
N SER A 113 13.43 -2.92 7.75
CA SER A 113 13.06 -3.43 9.08
C SER A 113 12.08 -4.61 9.00
N GLY A 114 11.18 -4.61 8.01
CA GLY A 114 10.27 -5.72 7.75
C GLY A 114 11.02 -7.00 7.37
N VAL A 115 11.98 -6.89 6.44
CA VAL A 115 12.87 -8.00 6.06
C VAL A 115 13.63 -8.53 7.28
N ALA A 116 14.29 -7.65 8.03
CA ALA A 116 15.04 -8.05 9.22
C ALA A 116 14.17 -8.76 10.27
N ARG A 117 12.90 -8.32 10.43
CA ARG A 117 11.96 -8.98 11.36
C ARG A 117 11.55 -10.36 10.90
N CYS A 118 11.42 -10.60 9.58
CA CYS A 118 11.12 -11.92 9.05
C CYS A 118 12.24 -12.89 9.44
N TRP A 119 13.49 -12.54 9.19
CA TRP A 119 14.63 -13.39 9.49
C TRP A 119 14.85 -13.58 10.98
N ALA A 120 14.79 -12.51 11.78
CA ALA A 120 14.89 -12.62 13.23
C ALA A 120 13.78 -13.48 13.85
N THR A 121 12.59 -13.52 13.23
CA THR A 121 11.51 -14.40 13.69
C THR A 121 11.81 -15.86 13.38
N LEU A 122 12.30 -16.15 12.17
CA LEU A 122 12.69 -17.52 11.82
C LEU A 122 13.85 -18.01 12.67
N ASP A 123 14.83 -17.14 12.95
CA ASP A 123 15.96 -17.44 13.80
C ASP A 123 15.50 -17.79 15.23
N ASP A 124 14.75 -16.90 15.87
CA ASP A 124 14.22 -17.15 17.23
C ASP A 124 13.40 -18.44 17.32
N LEU A 125 12.50 -18.67 16.35
CA LEU A 125 11.63 -19.86 16.36
C LEU A 125 12.37 -21.15 15.99
N SER A 126 13.55 -21.07 15.36
CA SER A 126 14.37 -22.26 15.06
C SER A 126 14.87 -22.99 16.31
N TYR A 127 14.97 -22.28 17.44
CA TYR A 127 15.36 -22.85 18.74
C TYR A 127 14.18 -23.42 19.53
N VAL A 128 12.95 -23.27 19.03
CA VAL A 128 11.73 -23.69 19.73
C VAL A 128 11.27 -25.04 19.21
N ASP A 129 11.13 -26.01 20.11
CA ASP A 129 10.46 -27.27 19.81
C ASP A 129 8.95 -27.05 19.73
N ILE A 130 8.47 -26.72 18.50
CA ILE A 130 7.06 -26.38 18.25
C ILE A 130 6.13 -27.61 18.40
N ASP A 131 6.65 -28.82 18.25
CA ASP A 131 5.86 -30.06 18.34
C ASP A 131 5.29 -30.27 19.74
N LYS A 132 6.02 -29.85 20.78
CA LYS A 132 5.55 -29.91 22.18
C LYS A 132 4.29 -29.07 22.43
N PHE A 133 3.99 -28.10 21.57
CA PHE A 133 2.81 -27.25 21.68
C PHE A 133 1.63 -27.73 20.81
N GLY A 134 1.79 -28.88 20.12
CA GLY A 134 0.76 -29.47 19.29
C GLY A 134 0.44 -28.63 18.04
N PHE A 135 1.44 -28.05 17.43
CA PHE A 135 1.31 -27.49 16.08
C PHE A 135 1.17 -28.63 15.05
N PRO A 136 0.40 -28.43 13.97
CA PRO A 136 0.29 -29.44 12.91
C PRO A 136 1.62 -29.72 12.21
N ASP A 137 1.78 -30.95 11.69
CA ASP A 137 2.92 -31.29 10.82
C ASP A 137 2.99 -30.30 9.64
N GLY A 138 4.21 -29.89 9.26
CA GLY A 138 4.46 -28.92 8.18
C GLY A 138 4.29 -27.45 8.58
N THR A 139 4.00 -27.16 9.86
CA THR A 139 3.88 -25.78 10.35
C THR A 139 5.17 -24.99 10.14
N TRP A 140 6.32 -25.57 10.41
CA TRP A 140 7.62 -24.90 10.23
C TRP A 140 7.88 -24.52 8.77
N GLU A 141 7.64 -25.44 7.85
CA GLU A 141 7.77 -25.20 6.41
C GLU A 141 6.82 -24.12 5.91
N ASN A 142 5.58 -24.12 6.43
CA ASN A 142 4.60 -23.10 6.12
C ASN A 142 5.02 -21.72 6.66
N TRP A 143 5.48 -21.62 7.90
CA TRP A 143 5.96 -20.37 8.47
C TRP A 143 7.18 -19.81 7.75
N ASN A 144 8.13 -20.69 7.41
CA ASN A 144 9.30 -20.30 6.62
C ASN A 144 8.88 -19.74 5.25
N ALA A 145 7.95 -20.41 4.59
CA ALA A 145 7.43 -19.96 3.30
C ALA A 145 6.68 -18.62 3.42
N GLN A 146 5.85 -18.43 4.45
CA GLN A 146 5.13 -17.18 4.68
C GLN A 146 6.07 -16.00 4.94
N LEU A 147 7.06 -16.17 5.82
CA LEU A 147 8.00 -15.10 6.19
C LEU A 147 8.98 -14.80 5.05
N SER A 148 9.38 -15.81 4.28
CA SER A 148 10.15 -15.60 3.04
C SER A 148 9.36 -14.79 2.00
N ALA A 149 8.09 -15.15 1.78
CA ALA A 149 7.22 -14.41 0.86
C ALA A 149 6.98 -12.98 1.34
N LEU A 150 6.77 -12.77 2.65
CA LEU A 150 6.60 -11.43 3.22
C LEU A 150 7.87 -10.58 3.03
N ALA A 151 9.06 -11.15 3.26
CA ALA A 151 10.33 -10.47 2.98
C ALA A 151 10.45 -10.11 1.49
N GLY A 152 10.03 -11.02 0.59
CA GLY A 152 9.97 -10.75 -0.86
C GLY A 152 9.05 -9.60 -1.22
N LEU A 153 7.90 -9.46 -0.55
CA LEU A 153 6.96 -8.34 -0.76
C LEU A 153 7.53 -7.02 -0.24
N PHE A 154 8.22 -7.00 0.89
CA PHE A 154 8.94 -5.79 1.35
C PHE A 154 10.01 -5.37 0.37
N TYR A 155 10.81 -6.31 -0.16
CA TYR A 155 11.81 -6.00 -1.17
C TYR A 155 11.20 -5.53 -2.49
N LEU A 156 10.05 -6.07 -2.92
CA LEU A 156 9.37 -5.66 -4.14
C LEU A 156 8.98 -4.17 -4.10
N GLU A 157 8.41 -3.70 -3.00
CA GLU A 157 8.09 -2.28 -2.83
C GLU A 157 9.35 -1.41 -2.72
N ALA A 158 10.40 -1.91 -2.07
CA ALA A 158 11.67 -1.20 -1.99
C ALA A 158 12.34 -1.09 -3.36
N LEU A 159 12.32 -2.16 -4.17
CA LEU A 159 12.82 -2.14 -5.56
C LEU A 159 12.06 -1.13 -6.41
N ASP A 160 10.74 -1.09 -6.30
CA ASP A 160 9.90 -0.13 -7.05
C ASP A 160 10.25 1.33 -6.70
N CYS A 161 10.45 1.63 -5.43
CA CYS A 161 10.74 2.99 -4.97
C CYS A 161 12.20 3.42 -5.17
N PHE A 162 13.16 2.53 -4.89
CA PHE A 162 14.57 2.89 -4.73
C PHE A 162 15.54 2.19 -5.69
N GLY A 163 15.08 1.18 -6.43
CA GLY A 163 15.96 0.30 -7.20
C GLY A 163 16.65 -0.74 -6.33
N GLY A 164 17.89 -1.10 -6.67
CA GLY A 164 18.63 -2.14 -5.96
C GLY A 164 18.78 -1.89 -4.46
N MET A 165 18.66 -2.96 -3.65
CA MET A 165 18.65 -2.90 -2.19
C MET A 165 19.73 -3.81 -1.60
N PRO A 166 20.19 -3.58 -0.35
CA PRO A 166 20.98 -4.58 0.36
C PRO A 166 20.17 -5.85 0.56
N ILE A 167 20.74 -7.02 0.20
CA ILE A 167 20.01 -8.30 0.24
C ILE A 167 20.48 -9.11 1.44
N TYR A 168 19.54 -9.44 2.32
CA TYR A 168 19.74 -10.26 3.51
C TYR A 168 18.82 -11.49 3.46
N PHE A 169 19.37 -12.64 3.89
CA PHE A 169 18.64 -13.91 4.01
C PHE A 169 18.68 -14.50 5.43
N GLU A 170 19.41 -13.85 6.34
CA GLU A 170 19.60 -14.26 7.74
C GLU A 170 19.56 -13.03 8.65
N SER A 171 19.36 -13.27 9.97
CA SER A 171 19.17 -12.19 10.93
C SER A 171 20.47 -11.52 11.39
N ALA A 172 21.59 -12.22 11.33
CA ALA A 172 22.88 -11.79 11.86
C ALA A 172 23.93 -11.46 10.78
N GLU A 173 23.48 -11.07 9.59
CA GLU A 173 24.40 -10.67 8.52
C GLU A 173 24.98 -9.26 8.77
N GLU A 174 26.26 -9.09 8.45
CA GLU A 174 26.91 -7.76 8.46
C GLU A 174 26.23 -6.82 7.46
N GLU A 175 26.38 -5.51 7.67
CA GLU A 175 25.86 -4.50 6.76
C GLU A 175 26.46 -4.69 5.35
N LYS A 176 25.60 -4.63 4.34
CA LYS A 176 25.96 -4.82 2.93
C LYS A 176 25.67 -3.57 2.10
N PRO A 177 26.48 -3.34 1.06
CA PRO A 177 26.14 -2.32 0.08
C PRO A 177 24.85 -2.71 -0.66
N ARG A 178 24.29 -1.74 -1.34
CA ARG A 178 23.14 -1.99 -2.21
C ARG A 178 23.56 -2.90 -3.38
N SER A 179 22.74 -3.91 -3.63
CA SER A 179 22.85 -4.76 -4.81
C SER A 179 22.31 -4.02 -6.05
N THR A 180 22.59 -4.56 -7.23
CA THR A 180 21.99 -4.06 -8.46
C THR A 180 20.47 -4.33 -8.48
N ASP A 181 19.75 -3.61 -9.35
CA ASP A 181 18.33 -3.87 -9.59
C ASP A 181 18.07 -5.33 -9.96
N LYS A 182 18.91 -5.88 -10.82
CA LYS A 182 18.78 -7.26 -11.31
C LYS A 182 19.02 -8.28 -10.19
N GLU A 183 20.01 -8.08 -9.34
CA GLU A 183 20.26 -8.95 -8.19
C GLU A 183 19.09 -8.88 -7.19
N THR A 184 18.60 -7.68 -6.91
CA THR A 184 17.43 -7.50 -6.04
C THR A 184 16.19 -8.17 -6.64
N PHE A 185 15.95 -8.00 -7.94
CA PHE A 185 14.86 -8.66 -8.66
C PHE A 185 14.94 -10.19 -8.51
N ARG A 186 16.12 -10.78 -8.71
CA ARG A 186 16.31 -12.24 -8.57
C ARG A 186 16.17 -12.73 -7.14
N ALA A 187 16.56 -11.92 -6.16
CA ALA A 187 16.31 -12.23 -4.75
C ALA A 187 14.81 -12.27 -4.44
N ILE A 188 14.04 -11.28 -4.92
CA ILE A 188 12.58 -11.25 -4.78
C ILE A 188 11.93 -12.46 -5.45
N GLU A 189 12.33 -12.76 -6.69
CA GLU A 189 11.85 -13.92 -7.44
C GLU A 189 12.06 -15.21 -6.63
N LYS A 190 13.26 -15.40 -6.09
CA LYS A 190 13.59 -16.54 -5.24
C LYS A 190 12.71 -16.59 -3.99
N LEU A 191 12.55 -15.48 -3.27
CA LEU A 191 11.78 -15.41 -2.03
C LEU A 191 10.30 -15.73 -2.24
N LEU A 192 9.72 -15.26 -3.34
CA LEU A 192 8.31 -15.47 -3.66
C LEU A 192 8.02 -16.83 -4.29
N SER A 193 8.98 -17.45 -5.00
CA SER A 193 8.78 -18.72 -5.70
C SER A 193 9.20 -19.94 -4.89
N THR A 194 10.23 -19.81 -4.03
CA THR A 194 10.76 -20.92 -3.24
C THR A 194 9.72 -21.32 -2.19
N ASN A 195 9.42 -22.61 -2.12
CA ASN A 195 8.47 -23.18 -1.16
C ASN A 195 7.01 -22.68 -1.28
N ILE A 196 6.61 -22.07 -2.41
CA ILE A 196 5.21 -21.66 -2.60
C ILE A 196 4.23 -22.81 -2.36
N GLY A 197 4.61 -24.05 -2.63
CA GLY A 197 3.82 -25.24 -2.36
C GLY A 197 3.61 -25.56 -0.86
N ALA A 198 4.43 -25.01 0.04
CA ALA A 198 4.27 -25.13 1.47
C ALA A 198 3.26 -24.12 2.04
N LEU A 199 2.91 -23.08 1.27
CA LEU A 199 1.85 -22.14 1.63
C LEU A 199 0.48 -22.79 1.48
N GLU A 200 -0.44 -22.41 2.36
CA GLU A 200 -1.82 -22.85 2.25
C GLU A 200 -2.53 -22.23 1.04
N MET A 201 -3.58 -22.90 0.59
CA MET A 201 -4.51 -22.39 -0.41
C MET A 201 -5.86 -22.05 0.24
N LYS A 202 -6.52 -20.99 -0.22
CA LYS A 202 -7.92 -20.73 0.10
C LYS A 202 -8.80 -21.85 -0.48
N LYS A 203 -9.55 -22.54 0.38
CA LYS A 203 -10.31 -23.73 0.00
C LYS A 203 -11.75 -23.43 -0.38
N SER A 204 -12.32 -22.30 0.06
CA SER A 204 -13.72 -21.96 -0.16
C SER A 204 -13.90 -20.45 -0.30
N LEU A 205 -14.94 -20.06 -1.04
CA LEU A 205 -15.34 -18.65 -1.15
C LEU A 205 -16.03 -18.18 0.14
N GLY A 206 -15.81 -16.90 0.49
CA GLY A 206 -16.52 -16.23 1.57
C GLY A 206 -16.19 -16.69 2.98
N GLY A 207 -15.11 -17.47 3.18
CA GLY A 207 -14.56 -17.75 4.50
C GLY A 207 -13.80 -16.54 5.03
N GLU A 208 -13.87 -16.30 6.35
CA GLU A 208 -13.06 -15.28 6.99
C GLU A 208 -11.58 -15.64 6.88
N GLU A 209 -10.81 -14.77 6.29
CA GLU A 209 -9.38 -14.97 6.07
C GLU A 209 -8.63 -13.70 6.38
N ARG A 210 -7.68 -13.77 7.29
CA ARG A 210 -7.02 -12.58 7.79
C ARG A 210 -5.52 -12.73 7.85
N GLY A 211 -4.84 -11.93 7.05
CA GLY A 211 -3.44 -11.60 7.22
C GLY A 211 -2.41 -12.65 6.80
N ASP A 212 -2.75 -13.92 6.72
CA ASP A 212 -1.81 -14.98 6.33
C ASP A 212 -1.41 -14.87 4.86
N ILE A 213 -0.14 -15.07 4.56
CA ILE A 213 0.32 -15.16 3.19
C ILE A 213 0.06 -16.58 2.67
N ARG A 214 -0.82 -16.66 1.67
CA ARG A 214 -1.19 -17.90 0.98
C ARG A 214 -0.54 -17.99 -0.38
N GLN A 215 -0.66 -19.14 -1.06
CA GLN A 215 -0.09 -19.34 -2.38
C GLN A 215 -0.47 -18.23 -3.37
N ALA A 216 -1.73 -17.81 -3.38
CA ALA A 216 -2.20 -16.75 -4.26
C ALA A 216 -1.50 -15.41 -4.03
N ALA A 217 -1.17 -15.05 -2.77
CA ALA A 217 -0.47 -13.80 -2.46
C ALA A 217 0.98 -13.84 -2.97
N ALA A 218 1.70 -14.93 -2.75
CA ALA A 218 3.05 -15.11 -3.28
C ALA A 218 3.04 -15.14 -4.82
N ALA A 219 2.08 -15.82 -5.44
CA ALA A 219 1.91 -15.87 -6.89
C ALA A 219 1.61 -14.48 -7.48
N LEU A 220 0.70 -13.71 -6.87
CA LEU A 220 0.40 -12.35 -7.35
C LEU A 220 1.59 -11.41 -7.14
N GLY A 221 2.37 -11.58 -6.07
CA GLY A 221 3.65 -10.88 -5.88
C GLY A 221 4.63 -11.15 -7.01
N LEU A 222 4.78 -12.41 -7.44
CA LEU A 222 5.57 -12.79 -8.62
C LEU A 222 5.01 -12.19 -9.91
N ALA A 223 3.70 -12.21 -10.09
CA ALA A 223 3.06 -11.58 -11.25
C ALA A 223 3.37 -10.08 -11.32
N ARG A 224 3.29 -9.35 -10.20
CA ARG A 224 3.70 -7.93 -10.10
C ARG A 224 5.17 -7.73 -10.48
N LEU A 225 6.05 -8.60 -9.97
CA LEU A 225 7.48 -8.54 -10.26
C LEU A 225 7.75 -8.69 -11.76
N TYR A 226 7.20 -9.73 -12.39
CA TYR A 226 7.39 -10.00 -13.81
C TYR A 226 6.70 -8.97 -14.71
N PHE A 227 5.53 -8.50 -14.32
CA PHE A 227 4.78 -7.49 -15.05
C PHE A 227 5.52 -6.15 -15.17
N ASN A 228 6.33 -5.81 -14.15
CA ASN A 228 7.12 -4.59 -14.13
C ASN A 228 8.61 -4.82 -14.42
N ALA A 229 9.01 -6.01 -14.87
CA ALA A 229 10.41 -6.38 -15.09
C ALA A 229 11.12 -5.48 -16.12
N GLU A 230 10.41 -5.07 -17.18
CA GLU A 230 10.94 -4.14 -18.18
C GLU A 230 11.33 -2.79 -17.53
N THR A 231 10.51 -2.29 -16.60
CA THR A 231 10.78 -1.05 -15.85
C THR A 231 11.92 -1.21 -14.85
N TYR A 232 11.99 -2.36 -14.17
CA TYR A 232 12.97 -2.59 -13.10
C TYR A 232 14.34 -2.96 -13.62
N ILE A 233 14.41 -3.87 -14.58
CA ILE A 233 15.65 -4.49 -15.06
C ILE A 233 15.84 -4.47 -16.58
N GLY A 234 14.93 -3.84 -17.33
CA GLY A 234 14.99 -3.75 -18.79
C GLY A 234 14.70 -5.07 -19.52
N GLU A 235 14.09 -6.05 -18.86
CA GLU A 235 13.76 -7.37 -19.43
C GLU A 235 12.23 -7.52 -19.52
N GLU A 236 11.71 -7.84 -20.70
CA GLU A 236 10.27 -8.14 -20.87
C GLU A 236 9.95 -9.54 -20.31
N MET A 237 8.98 -9.63 -19.38
CA MET A 237 8.51 -10.88 -18.79
C MET A 237 6.97 -10.97 -18.76
N TYR A 238 6.30 -10.39 -19.76
CA TYR A 238 4.82 -10.37 -19.82
C TYR A 238 4.20 -11.74 -19.95
N ASP A 239 4.89 -12.70 -20.62
CA ASP A 239 4.38 -14.07 -20.75
C ASP A 239 4.37 -14.81 -19.40
N ASP A 240 5.39 -14.59 -18.56
CA ASP A 240 5.47 -15.16 -17.22
C ASP A 240 4.41 -14.56 -16.30
N ALA A 241 4.24 -13.25 -16.34
CA ALA A 241 3.17 -12.55 -15.58
C ALA A 241 1.78 -13.04 -16.00
N ALA A 242 1.52 -13.10 -17.31
CA ALA A 242 0.25 -13.58 -17.87
C ALA A 242 -0.08 -15.01 -17.45
N LYS A 243 0.92 -15.90 -17.47
CA LYS A 243 0.73 -17.29 -17.05
C LYS A 243 0.32 -17.38 -15.58
N ILE A 244 0.98 -16.66 -14.69
CA ILE A 244 0.63 -16.67 -13.27
C ILE A 244 -0.79 -16.11 -13.06
N CYS A 245 -1.15 -15.03 -13.75
CA CYS A 245 -2.50 -14.46 -13.65
C CYS A 245 -3.58 -15.42 -14.18
N GLN A 246 -3.33 -16.15 -15.27
CA GLN A 246 -4.22 -17.21 -15.75
C GLN A 246 -4.38 -18.32 -14.70
N ASP A 247 -3.28 -18.75 -14.09
CA ASP A 247 -3.26 -19.78 -13.05
C ASP A 247 -4.05 -19.29 -11.79
N LEU A 248 -3.95 -18.00 -11.42
CA LEU A 248 -4.72 -17.39 -10.33
C LEU A 248 -6.23 -17.38 -10.64
N ILE A 249 -6.60 -16.88 -11.81
CA ILE A 249 -8.01 -16.79 -12.25
C ILE A 249 -8.64 -18.19 -12.37
N SER A 250 -7.87 -19.20 -12.79
CA SER A 250 -8.34 -20.58 -12.88
C SER A 250 -8.42 -21.32 -11.53
N GLY A 251 -8.01 -20.68 -10.43
CA GLY A 251 -8.07 -21.27 -9.09
C GLY A 251 -6.90 -22.20 -8.73
N LYS A 252 -5.81 -22.23 -9.49
CA LYS A 252 -4.65 -23.08 -9.21
C LYS A 252 -4.00 -22.78 -7.85
N TYR A 253 -4.03 -21.54 -7.40
CA TYR A 253 -3.45 -21.07 -6.14
C TYR A 253 -4.49 -20.86 -5.03
N GLY A 254 -5.70 -21.33 -5.23
CA GLY A 254 -6.80 -21.21 -4.28
C GLY A 254 -8.09 -20.72 -4.94
N THR A 255 -9.19 -20.81 -4.18
CA THR A 255 -10.54 -20.49 -4.68
C THR A 255 -10.87 -19.02 -4.43
N TYR A 256 -10.90 -18.22 -5.48
CA TYR A 256 -11.25 -16.79 -5.48
C TYR A 256 -12.27 -16.52 -6.59
N ASP A 257 -13.01 -15.41 -6.46
CA ASP A 257 -13.97 -14.94 -7.46
C ASP A 257 -14.09 -13.42 -7.38
N LEU A 258 -14.60 -12.77 -8.42
CA LEU A 258 -14.90 -11.35 -8.38
C LEU A 258 -16.12 -11.09 -7.49
N ASP A 259 -16.03 -10.11 -6.60
CA ASP A 259 -17.19 -9.64 -5.86
C ASP A 259 -18.16 -8.93 -6.81
N LYS A 260 -19.43 -9.33 -6.78
CA LYS A 260 -20.48 -8.71 -7.64
C LYS A 260 -20.82 -7.29 -7.20
N ASP A 261 -20.85 -7.09 -5.89
CA ASP A 261 -20.96 -5.78 -5.26
C ASP A 261 -19.56 -5.32 -4.87
N TRP A 262 -19.07 -4.26 -5.48
CA TRP A 262 -17.74 -3.71 -5.19
C TRP A 262 -17.57 -3.31 -3.72
N THR A 263 -18.66 -2.99 -3.02
CA THR A 263 -18.61 -2.67 -1.59
C THR A 263 -18.29 -3.89 -0.71
N ASP A 264 -18.42 -5.12 -1.24
CA ASP A 264 -17.99 -6.32 -0.52
C ASP A 264 -16.46 -6.38 -0.38
N THR A 265 -15.72 -5.80 -1.34
CA THR A 265 -14.25 -5.70 -1.28
C THR A 265 -13.75 -4.57 -0.36
N PHE A 266 -14.49 -3.46 -0.25
CA PHE A 266 -14.02 -2.24 0.44
C PHE A 266 -14.88 -1.83 1.64
N GLY A 267 -15.99 -2.50 1.86
CA GLY A 267 -16.92 -2.20 2.94
C GLY A 267 -16.56 -2.84 4.27
N PHE A 268 -17.37 -2.56 5.27
CA PHE A 268 -17.13 -2.89 6.67
C PHE A 268 -16.88 -4.40 6.95
N ASN A 269 -17.47 -5.29 6.17
CA ASN A 269 -17.36 -6.74 6.34
C ASN A 269 -16.48 -7.40 5.27
N ASN A 270 -15.51 -6.69 4.72
CA ASN A 270 -14.72 -7.16 3.61
C ASN A 270 -13.78 -8.35 3.93
N ALA A 271 -13.61 -8.71 5.19
CA ALA A 271 -12.94 -9.96 5.58
C ALA A 271 -13.56 -11.21 4.93
N TYR A 272 -14.83 -11.13 4.50
CA TYR A 272 -15.54 -12.20 3.80
C TYR A 272 -15.56 -12.05 2.27
N SER A 273 -14.83 -11.10 1.73
CA SER A 273 -14.70 -10.88 0.29
C SER A 273 -14.19 -12.14 -0.41
N LYS A 274 -14.78 -12.42 -1.59
CA LYS A 274 -14.34 -13.52 -2.45
C LYS A 274 -13.12 -13.13 -3.27
N GLU A 275 -12.91 -11.83 -3.44
CA GLU A 275 -11.92 -11.23 -4.32
C GLU A 275 -10.58 -10.97 -3.62
N ILE A 276 -10.57 -10.70 -2.32
CA ILE A 276 -9.37 -10.38 -1.57
C ILE A 276 -8.46 -11.61 -1.49
N ILE A 277 -7.22 -11.43 -1.95
CA ILE A 277 -6.15 -12.42 -1.92
C ILE A 277 -5.30 -12.26 -0.67
N TRP A 278 -4.96 -11.00 -0.32
CA TRP A 278 -4.23 -10.67 0.89
C TRP A 278 -4.62 -9.28 1.39
N SER A 279 -4.88 -9.19 2.68
CA SER A 279 -5.27 -7.95 3.35
C SER A 279 -4.52 -7.78 4.66
N ILE A 280 -4.46 -6.54 5.12
CA ILE A 280 -4.09 -6.23 6.50
C ILE A 280 -5.37 -6.24 7.34
N PRO A 281 -5.48 -7.14 8.33
CA PRO A 281 -6.65 -7.21 9.19
C PRO A 281 -6.86 -5.92 9.97
N SER A 282 -8.11 -5.52 10.10
CA SER A 282 -8.53 -4.36 10.87
C SER A 282 -9.63 -4.76 11.86
N GLU A 283 -9.38 -4.60 13.16
CA GLU A 283 -10.37 -4.80 14.22
C GLU A 283 -10.38 -3.62 15.18
N ARG A 284 -11.55 -3.06 15.40
CA ARG A 284 -11.74 -1.87 16.23
C ARG A 284 -11.12 -1.97 17.62
N ALA A 285 -11.28 -3.09 18.29
CA ALA A 285 -10.82 -3.27 19.68
C ALA A 285 -9.30 -3.22 19.85
N GLN A 286 -8.55 -3.34 18.76
CA GLN A 286 -7.09 -3.44 18.76
C GLN A 286 -6.41 -2.33 17.97
N LEU A 287 -7.18 -1.49 17.29
CA LEU A 287 -6.67 -0.58 16.29
C LEU A 287 -7.14 0.83 16.56
N GLU A 288 -6.24 1.66 16.99
CA GLU A 288 -6.41 3.09 16.87
C GLU A 288 -6.57 3.47 15.39
N THR A 289 -7.24 4.55 15.14
CA THR A 289 -7.83 5.05 13.91
C THR A 289 -6.93 5.18 12.68
N ASP A 290 -5.65 4.84 12.77
CA ASP A 290 -4.63 5.24 11.80
C ASP A 290 -4.40 4.24 10.66
N ALA A 291 -5.20 3.17 10.58
CA ALA A 291 -4.98 2.13 9.58
C ALA A 291 -5.55 2.46 8.20
N PHE A 292 -6.37 3.52 8.10
CA PHE A 292 -7.08 3.80 6.87
C PHE A 292 -6.45 4.92 6.07
N TYR A 293 -5.82 4.54 4.97
CA TYR A 293 -5.51 5.34 3.80
C TYR A 293 -5.96 6.81 3.97
N SER A 294 -5.40 7.48 4.95
CA SER A 294 -5.55 8.93 5.06
C SER A 294 -6.99 9.44 5.02
N TRP A 295 -8.00 8.66 5.50
CA TRP A 295 -9.39 9.14 5.55
C TRP A 295 -9.46 10.61 5.99
N ASN A 296 -8.86 10.92 7.14
CA ASN A 296 -8.85 12.27 7.69
C ASN A 296 -8.14 13.28 6.77
N ARG A 297 -7.19 12.84 5.93
CA ARG A 297 -6.49 13.70 4.98
C ARG A 297 -7.39 14.15 3.83
N PHE A 298 -8.30 13.28 3.40
CA PHE A 298 -9.27 13.62 2.35
C PHE A 298 -10.42 14.47 2.86
N MET A 299 -10.83 14.29 4.11
CA MET A 299 -12.08 14.84 4.60
C MET A 299 -11.98 16.34 4.97
N PRO A 300 -13.04 17.13 4.68
CA PRO A 300 -13.18 18.47 5.20
C PRO A 300 -13.15 18.50 6.72
N THR A 301 -12.70 19.63 7.29
CA THR A 301 -12.53 19.78 8.74
C THR A 301 -13.78 19.42 9.53
N ASN A 302 -14.97 19.84 9.06
CA ASN A 302 -16.24 19.62 9.72
C ASN A 302 -17.00 18.40 9.22
N ILE A 303 -16.34 17.40 8.61
CA ILE A 303 -17.03 16.23 8.04
C ILE A 303 -17.88 15.47 9.06
N SER A 304 -17.59 15.55 10.35
CA SER A 304 -18.42 15.01 11.42
C SER A 304 -19.88 15.43 11.34
N GLN A 305 -20.14 16.64 10.84
CA GLN A 305 -21.51 17.17 10.68
C GLN A 305 -22.33 16.38 9.67
N TYR A 306 -21.68 15.78 8.66
CA TYR A 306 -22.34 14.88 7.70
C TYR A 306 -22.92 13.62 8.37
N PHE A 307 -22.38 13.25 9.52
CA PHE A 307 -22.80 12.10 10.32
C PHE A 307 -23.51 12.49 11.61
N GLY A 308 -24.11 13.69 11.67
CA GLY A 308 -24.85 14.17 12.84
C GLY A 308 -23.99 14.72 13.97
N GLY A 309 -22.76 15.14 13.68
CA GLY A 309 -21.85 15.73 14.66
C GLY A 309 -21.11 14.71 15.53
N ILE A 310 -20.81 13.54 15.01
CA ILE A 310 -20.05 12.51 15.74
C ILE A 310 -18.68 13.10 16.17
N PRO A 311 -18.33 13.09 17.46
CA PRO A 311 -17.05 13.59 17.94
C PRO A 311 -15.85 12.84 17.34
N ASN A 312 -14.68 13.48 17.32
CA ASN A 312 -13.39 12.92 16.88
C ASN A 312 -13.36 12.37 15.43
N SER A 313 -14.25 12.87 14.58
CA SER A 313 -14.35 12.45 13.17
C SER A 313 -14.10 13.60 12.19
N GLY A 314 -13.32 14.60 12.61
CA GLY A 314 -12.90 15.72 11.74
C GLY A 314 -11.88 15.33 10.71
N GLY A 315 -11.79 16.12 9.63
CA GLY A 315 -10.79 15.98 8.58
C GLY A 315 -9.71 17.05 8.64
N SER A 316 -8.57 16.80 7.99
CA SER A 316 -7.49 17.77 7.82
C SER A 316 -7.57 18.54 6.49
N ASN A 317 -8.51 18.18 5.63
CA ASN A 317 -8.74 18.82 4.33
C ASN A 317 -7.47 18.88 3.45
N ALA A 318 -6.63 17.83 3.49
CA ALA A 318 -5.33 17.82 2.83
C ALA A 318 -5.40 17.37 1.37
N TYR A 319 -5.88 16.15 1.13
CA TYR A 319 -5.82 15.51 -0.18
C TYR A 319 -7.13 15.63 -0.95
N CYS A 320 -7.01 15.68 -2.28
CA CYS A 320 -8.12 15.55 -3.19
C CYS A 320 -7.67 14.90 -4.50
N LEU A 321 -8.61 14.54 -5.34
CA LEU A 321 -8.32 14.16 -6.71
C LEU A 321 -7.71 15.35 -7.47
N SER A 322 -6.78 15.10 -8.38
CA SER A 322 -6.33 16.08 -9.34
C SER A 322 -7.53 16.60 -10.12
N PRO A 323 -7.68 17.93 -10.32
CA PRO A 323 -8.90 18.50 -10.86
C PRO A 323 -9.10 18.14 -12.34
N SER A 324 -10.36 17.97 -12.73
CA SER A 324 -10.73 17.80 -14.13
C SER A 324 -10.99 19.14 -14.82
N LEU A 325 -11.32 20.19 -14.05
CA LEU A 325 -11.70 21.49 -14.55
C LEU A 325 -10.71 22.58 -14.12
N ASP A 326 -10.43 23.53 -15.00
CA ASP A 326 -9.67 24.73 -14.66
C ASP A 326 -10.47 25.72 -13.80
N GLY A 327 -9.85 26.82 -13.36
CA GLY A 327 -10.51 27.83 -12.54
C GLY A 327 -11.68 28.55 -13.20
N THR A 328 -11.89 28.38 -14.51
CA THR A 328 -13.06 28.88 -15.24
C THR A 328 -14.20 27.87 -15.35
N GLY A 329 -13.97 26.63 -14.93
CA GLY A 329 -14.90 25.51 -15.06
C GLY A 329 -14.81 24.78 -16.41
N LYS A 330 -13.77 25.04 -17.22
CA LYS A 330 -13.53 24.34 -18.47
C LYS A 330 -12.67 23.09 -18.21
N GLU A 331 -13.01 21.98 -18.87
CA GLU A 331 -12.24 20.74 -18.78
C GLU A 331 -10.84 20.90 -19.37
N TYR A 332 -9.83 20.36 -18.64
CA TYR A 332 -8.46 20.30 -19.11
C TYR A 332 -8.29 19.37 -20.31
N SER A 333 -7.40 19.74 -21.21
CA SER A 333 -7.06 18.93 -22.40
C SER A 333 -6.02 17.86 -22.15
N PHE A 334 -5.38 17.82 -20.97
CA PHE A 334 -4.40 16.79 -20.63
C PHE A 334 -4.97 15.39 -20.85
N ARG A 335 -4.13 14.49 -21.36
CA ARG A 335 -4.53 13.10 -21.57
C ARG A 335 -4.51 12.30 -20.26
N LEU A 336 -3.56 12.60 -19.39
CA LEU A 336 -3.43 12.04 -18.04
C LEU A 336 -4.24 12.84 -17.03
N GLY A 337 -4.40 12.29 -15.84
CA GLY A 337 -5.14 12.93 -14.74
C GLY A 337 -6.65 12.96 -14.97
N LYS A 338 -7.30 13.94 -14.34
CA LYS A 338 -8.76 14.13 -14.38
C LYS A 338 -9.53 12.89 -13.89
N PRO A 339 -9.14 12.29 -12.75
CA PRO A 339 -9.68 10.98 -12.37
C PRO A 339 -11.19 10.97 -12.20
N PHE A 340 -11.80 12.05 -11.67
CA PHE A 340 -13.25 12.11 -11.46
C PHE A 340 -14.02 12.12 -12.80
N SER A 341 -13.54 12.84 -13.83
CA SER A 341 -14.21 12.91 -15.13
C SER A 341 -14.12 11.61 -15.92
N LYS A 342 -13.16 10.71 -15.60
CA LYS A 342 -13.00 9.42 -16.28
C LYS A 342 -14.01 8.36 -15.86
N PHE A 343 -14.68 8.53 -14.73
CA PHE A 343 -15.79 7.68 -14.37
C PHE A 343 -17.02 8.06 -15.19
N GLU A 344 -17.68 7.07 -15.79
CA GLU A 344 -18.95 7.27 -16.46
C GLU A 344 -20.03 7.73 -15.47
N ASP A 345 -20.93 8.60 -15.88
CA ASP A 345 -21.99 9.14 -15.01
C ASP A 345 -22.95 8.06 -14.49
N THR A 346 -23.03 6.93 -15.19
CA THR A 346 -23.83 5.75 -14.78
C THR A 346 -23.07 4.77 -13.93
N ASP A 347 -21.77 4.99 -13.69
CA ASP A 347 -20.96 4.16 -12.77
C ASP A 347 -21.45 4.35 -11.34
N VAL A 348 -21.81 3.27 -10.68
CA VAL A 348 -22.32 3.32 -9.29
C VAL A 348 -21.34 3.92 -8.29
N ARG A 349 -20.05 3.91 -8.62
CA ARG A 349 -18.99 4.53 -7.81
C ARG A 349 -18.97 6.05 -7.91
N LYS A 350 -19.38 6.64 -9.06
CA LYS A 350 -19.42 8.09 -9.30
C LYS A 350 -20.61 8.78 -8.63
N LYS A 351 -20.96 8.36 -7.43
CA LYS A 351 -21.98 8.99 -6.61
C LYS A 351 -21.37 9.67 -5.39
N CYS A 352 -22.09 10.64 -4.85
CA CYS A 352 -21.76 11.13 -3.52
C CYS A 352 -21.94 10.01 -2.50
N TYR A 353 -20.98 9.90 -1.58
CA TYR A 353 -21.00 8.87 -0.54
C TYR A 353 -22.28 8.96 0.32
N ARG A 354 -22.88 7.81 0.57
CA ARG A 354 -24.00 7.64 1.47
C ARG A 354 -23.90 6.32 2.21
N TYR A 355 -23.96 6.35 3.51
CA TYR A 355 -24.03 5.15 4.33
C TYR A 355 -25.46 4.58 4.34
N LEU A 356 -25.61 3.28 4.04
CA LEU A 356 -26.90 2.61 3.88
C LEU A 356 -27.30 1.74 5.09
N GLY A 357 -26.48 1.68 6.12
CA GLY A 357 -26.65 0.79 7.26
C GLY A 357 -25.93 -0.57 7.07
N ASP A 358 -25.74 -1.28 8.19
CA ASP A 358 -25.13 -2.63 8.23
C ASP A 358 -23.77 -2.77 7.48
N GLY A 359 -23.00 -1.68 7.45
CA GLY A 359 -21.72 -1.65 6.76
C GLY A 359 -21.80 -1.49 5.25
N LYS A 360 -22.99 -1.32 4.69
CA LYS A 360 -23.21 -1.04 3.26
C LYS A 360 -23.21 0.47 2.99
N TYR A 361 -22.78 0.85 1.80
CA TYR A 361 -22.73 2.25 1.36
C TYR A 361 -22.86 2.32 -0.16
N GLU A 362 -23.13 3.50 -0.69
CA GLU A 362 -23.07 3.81 -2.11
C GLU A 362 -22.18 5.03 -2.36
N GLY A 363 -21.64 5.11 -3.57
CA GLY A 363 -20.76 6.21 -3.97
C GLY A 363 -19.36 6.13 -3.36
N MET A 364 -18.37 6.60 -4.08
CA MET A 364 -16.97 6.52 -3.71
C MET A 364 -16.36 7.91 -3.49
N PHE A 365 -17.18 8.97 -3.54
CA PHE A 365 -16.69 10.33 -3.52
C PHE A 365 -17.51 11.24 -2.61
N PHE A 366 -16.89 12.29 -2.09
CA PHE A 366 -17.60 13.50 -1.68
C PHE A 366 -17.37 14.60 -2.70
N PHE A 367 -18.45 15.13 -3.24
CA PHE A 367 -18.47 16.24 -4.19
C PHE A 367 -19.85 16.92 -4.16
N GLY A 368 -19.94 18.16 -4.70
CA GLY A 368 -21.16 18.94 -4.64
C GLY A 368 -21.45 19.45 -3.22
N GLU A 369 -22.68 19.86 -2.96
CA GLU A 369 -23.11 20.30 -1.63
C GLU A 369 -23.10 19.12 -0.64
N LEU A 370 -22.33 19.27 0.41
CA LEU A 370 -22.19 18.23 1.45
C LEU A 370 -23.37 18.28 2.43
N GLU A 371 -24.49 17.76 1.97
CA GLU A 371 -25.72 17.57 2.75
C GLU A 371 -26.04 16.07 2.78
N ASN A 372 -26.29 15.53 3.98
CA ASN A 372 -26.62 14.12 4.11
C ASN A 372 -28.02 13.85 3.52
N PRO A 373 -28.16 12.95 2.54
CA PRO A 373 -29.43 12.69 1.87
C PRO A 373 -30.49 12.08 2.78
N ASP A 374 -30.10 11.44 3.88
CA ASP A 374 -31.03 10.85 4.85
C ASP A 374 -31.47 11.81 5.94
N ASN A 375 -30.71 12.91 6.14
CA ASN A 375 -31.05 13.97 7.07
C ASN A 375 -30.51 15.33 6.58
N PRO A 376 -31.32 16.13 5.87
CA PRO A 376 -30.90 17.43 5.34
C PRO A 376 -30.46 18.47 6.39
N ALA A 377 -30.70 18.23 7.69
CA ALA A 377 -30.13 19.05 8.74
C ALA A 377 -28.64 18.78 8.99
N TRP A 378 -28.12 17.65 8.52
CA TRP A 378 -26.72 17.26 8.63
C TRP A 378 -25.93 17.79 7.43
N LYS A 379 -25.47 19.03 7.56
CA LYS A 379 -24.74 19.77 6.52
C LYS A 379 -23.33 20.07 7.00
N VAL A 380 -22.35 19.83 6.15
CA VAL A 380 -20.97 20.24 6.43
C VAL A 380 -20.84 21.73 6.17
N LEU A 381 -20.57 22.49 7.21
CA LEU A 381 -20.37 23.93 7.09
C LEU A 381 -18.89 24.27 6.91
N GLY A 382 -18.59 25.16 5.99
CA GLY A 382 -17.24 25.69 5.80
C GLY A 382 -16.74 26.44 7.04
N THR A 383 -15.41 26.50 7.15
CA THR A 383 -14.68 27.10 8.29
C THR A 383 -13.83 28.30 7.90
N GLN A 384 -13.54 28.45 6.62
CA GLN A 384 -12.69 29.53 6.06
C GLN A 384 -13.46 30.39 5.05
N GLU A 385 -13.13 30.30 3.76
CA GLU A 385 -13.72 31.10 2.69
C GLU A 385 -15.25 30.92 2.62
N TYR A 386 -15.72 29.74 2.99
CA TYR A 386 -17.15 29.37 3.01
C TYR A 386 -17.76 29.31 4.40
N LYS A 387 -17.19 30.02 5.37
CA LYS A 387 -17.60 29.98 6.77
C LYS A 387 -19.12 30.16 6.96
N GLY A 388 -19.72 29.15 7.61
CA GLY A 388 -21.14 29.12 7.92
C GLY A 388 -22.07 28.83 6.74
N LYS A 389 -21.55 28.60 5.54
CA LYS A 389 -22.31 28.12 4.39
C LYS A 389 -22.13 26.61 4.25
N THR A 390 -23.11 25.91 3.67
CA THR A 390 -22.92 24.52 3.26
C THR A 390 -21.75 24.42 2.29
N LEU A 391 -20.80 23.54 2.61
CA LEU A 391 -19.60 23.37 1.79
C LEU A 391 -19.96 22.64 0.51
N ASN A 392 -19.64 23.25 -0.63
CA ASN A 392 -19.84 22.69 -1.97
C ASN A 392 -18.49 22.33 -2.58
N LEU A 393 -18.12 21.04 -2.56
CA LEU A 393 -16.86 20.55 -3.12
C LEU A 393 -16.92 20.54 -4.66
N VAL A 394 -15.93 21.14 -5.29
CA VAL A 394 -15.85 21.30 -6.74
C VAL A 394 -14.67 20.54 -7.32
N ASP A 395 -14.81 20.03 -8.54
CA ASP A 395 -13.72 19.35 -9.28
C ASP A 395 -12.77 20.38 -9.92
N GLN A 396 -12.32 21.33 -9.10
CA GLN A 396 -11.44 22.44 -9.43
C GLN A 396 -10.48 22.72 -8.27
N VAL A 397 -9.30 23.26 -8.59
CA VAL A 397 -8.39 23.85 -7.63
C VAL A 397 -8.13 25.28 -8.06
N ALA A 398 -8.84 26.23 -7.48
CA ALA A 398 -8.71 27.66 -7.74
C ALA A 398 -9.36 28.46 -6.59
N ARG A 399 -8.97 29.73 -6.43
CA ARG A 399 -9.59 30.64 -5.44
C ARG A 399 -10.82 31.31 -5.99
N ILE A 400 -11.87 30.52 -6.25
CA ILE A 400 -13.11 30.95 -6.88
C ILE A 400 -13.85 31.97 -5.99
N SER A 401 -13.77 31.81 -4.67
CA SER A 401 -14.36 32.78 -3.73
C SER A 401 -13.77 34.18 -3.85
N GLU A 402 -12.54 34.30 -4.35
CA GLU A 402 -11.87 35.58 -4.62
C GLU A 402 -12.04 36.05 -6.09
N GLY A 403 -12.77 35.31 -6.92
CA GLY A 403 -12.91 35.59 -8.35
C GLY A 403 -11.64 35.30 -9.16
N LYS A 404 -10.73 34.48 -8.63
CA LYS A 404 -9.47 34.09 -9.31
C LYS A 404 -9.65 32.78 -10.05
N THR A 405 -9.04 32.68 -11.24
CA THR A 405 -9.11 31.52 -12.12
C THR A 405 -7.76 30.79 -12.27
N THR A 406 -6.70 31.29 -11.63
CA THR A 406 -5.42 30.58 -11.57
C THR A 406 -5.65 29.24 -10.88
N SER A 407 -5.11 28.17 -11.49
CA SER A 407 -5.30 26.80 -11.01
C SER A 407 -3.95 26.10 -10.95
N ASP A 408 -3.40 26.02 -9.78
CA ASP A 408 -2.13 25.40 -9.42
C ASP A 408 -2.16 24.94 -7.96
N MET A 409 -1.09 24.32 -7.49
CA MET A 409 -0.98 23.81 -6.12
C MET A 409 -1.08 24.89 -5.05
N ASP A 410 -0.73 26.15 -5.36
CA ASP A 410 -0.80 27.28 -4.42
C ASP A 410 -2.19 27.97 -4.42
N SER A 411 -3.06 27.61 -5.35
CA SER A 411 -4.35 28.27 -5.58
C SER A 411 -5.55 27.55 -4.97
N GLY A 412 -5.35 26.63 -4.03
CA GLY A 412 -6.47 25.94 -3.38
C GLY A 412 -7.26 26.82 -2.40
N GLU A 413 -8.54 26.49 -2.22
CA GLU A 413 -9.39 27.00 -1.15
C GLU A 413 -10.15 25.83 -0.47
N GLU A 414 -10.92 26.10 0.58
CA GLU A 414 -11.52 25.07 1.44
C GLU A 414 -12.30 23.99 0.67
N ASN A 415 -13.00 24.38 -0.39
CA ASN A 415 -13.87 23.50 -1.19
C ASN A 415 -13.18 22.85 -2.40
N SER A 416 -11.88 23.12 -2.64
CA SER A 416 -11.17 22.63 -3.81
C SER A 416 -11.04 21.11 -3.84
N GLY A 417 -11.39 20.52 -4.97
CA GLY A 417 -11.19 19.11 -5.33
C GLY A 417 -12.22 18.12 -4.74
N VAL A 418 -12.46 17.06 -5.48
CA VAL A 418 -13.29 15.92 -5.09
C VAL A 418 -12.54 15.05 -4.07
N ARG A 419 -13.25 14.47 -3.09
CA ARG A 419 -12.66 13.63 -2.03
C ARG A 419 -12.98 12.17 -2.27
N LEU A 420 -11.98 11.30 -2.05
CA LEU A 420 -12.14 9.85 -2.15
C LEU A 420 -12.65 9.27 -0.84
N VAL A 421 -13.63 8.35 -0.94
CA VAL A 421 -14.23 7.58 0.18
C VAL A 421 -14.28 6.09 -0.18
N LYS A 422 -13.22 5.54 -0.73
CA LYS A 422 -13.22 4.14 -1.21
C LYS A 422 -13.42 3.15 -0.05
N PHE A 423 -12.80 3.43 1.11
CA PHE A 423 -12.96 2.63 2.31
C PHE A 423 -13.98 3.30 3.23
N SER A 424 -15.16 2.71 3.35
CA SER A 424 -16.27 3.33 4.05
C SER A 424 -16.17 3.18 5.57
N PRO A 425 -16.19 4.28 6.32
CA PRO A 425 -16.40 4.19 7.76
C PRO A 425 -17.83 3.80 8.08
N ARG A 426 -18.02 3.18 9.24
CA ARG A 426 -19.33 2.97 9.83
C ARG A 426 -19.59 4.04 10.89
N PRO A 427 -20.64 4.86 10.77
CA PRO A 427 -21.03 5.75 11.84
C PRO A 427 -21.47 4.97 13.08
N ASN A 428 -20.91 5.27 14.25
CA ASN A 428 -21.34 4.70 15.51
C ASN A 428 -21.80 5.82 16.47
N VAL A 429 -23.11 5.97 16.56
CA VAL A 429 -23.74 6.99 17.42
C VAL A 429 -23.67 6.67 18.92
N GLN A 430 -23.36 5.43 19.30
CA GLN A 430 -23.30 5.01 20.71
C GLN A 430 -21.92 5.20 21.34
N ASP A 431 -20.85 5.07 20.56
CA ASP A 431 -19.47 5.02 21.05
C ASP A 431 -18.57 6.14 20.56
N VAL A 432 -19.14 7.26 20.16
CA VAL A 432 -18.33 8.45 19.94
C VAL A 432 -17.27 8.31 18.85
N GLY A 433 -17.65 8.05 17.60
CA GLY A 433 -16.70 8.09 16.48
C GLY A 433 -17.14 7.38 15.21
N LEU A 434 -16.34 7.51 14.18
CA LEU A 434 -16.42 6.66 13.00
C LEU A 434 -15.63 5.38 13.27
N LEU A 435 -16.21 4.25 12.89
CA LEU A 435 -15.55 2.96 12.95
C LEU A 435 -14.95 2.64 11.61
N PHE A 436 -13.67 2.34 11.61
CA PHE A 436 -12.94 1.87 10.45
C PHE A 436 -12.55 0.42 10.70
N ASN A 437 -13.37 -0.50 10.25
CA ASN A 437 -13.14 -1.94 10.42
C ASN A 437 -12.86 -2.69 9.11
N PRO A 438 -12.98 -2.11 7.90
CA PRO A 438 -12.63 -2.90 6.73
C PRO A 438 -11.16 -3.31 6.82
N ASP A 439 -10.86 -4.54 6.46
CA ASP A 439 -9.49 -4.95 6.20
C ASP A 439 -8.93 -4.12 5.04
N ILE A 440 -7.64 -3.87 5.02
CA ILE A 440 -7.00 -3.13 3.94
C ILE A 440 -6.58 -4.13 2.85
N PRO A 441 -7.29 -4.19 1.70
CA PRO A 441 -6.89 -5.08 0.62
C PRO A 441 -5.58 -4.61 0.00
N LEU A 442 -4.55 -5.43 0.08
CA LEU A 442 -3.26 -5.19 -0.57
C LEU A 442 -3.15 -5.91 -1.90
N MET A 443 -3.86 -7.03 -2.02
CA MET A 443 -3.89 -7.87 -3.22
C MET A 443 -5.31 -8.40 -3.42
N ARG A 444 -5.83 -8.29 -4.63
CA ARG A 444 -7.16 -8.78 -4.99
C ARG A 444 -7.18 -9.38 -6.39
N LEU A 445 -8.10 -10.31 -6.64
CA LEU A 445 -8.17 -11.07 -7.88
C LEU A 445 -8.32 -10.17 -9.12
N THR A 446 -9.04 -9.06 -9.02
CA THR A 446 -9.18 -8.06 -10.09
C THR A 446 -7.83 -7.63 -10.65
N GLU A 447 -6.78 -7.56 -9.82
CA GLU A 447 -5.45 -7.20 -10.31
C GLU A 447 -4.88 -8.25 -11.27
N ALA A 448 -5.14 -9.54 -11.03
CA ALA A 448 -4.74 -10.58 -11.96
C ALA A 448 -5.45 -10.45 -13.32
N TYR A 449 -6.74 -10.03 -13.32
CA TYR A 449 -7.46 -9.72 -14.56
C TYR A 449 -6.81 -8.58 -15.33
N TYR A 450 -6.45 -7.49 -14.65
CA TYR A 450 -5.87 -6.31 -15.28
C TYR A 450 -4.42 -6.53 -15.75
N ILE A 451 -3.61 -7.23 -14.97
CA ILE A 451 -2.25 -7.65 -15.40
C ILE A 451 -2.36 -8.52 -16.67
N LEU A 452 -3.22 -9.53 -16.66
CA LEU A 452 -3.42 -10.40 -17.80
C LEU A 452 -3.93 -9.63 -19.02
N ALA A 453 -4.86 -8.69 -18.83
CA ALA A 453 -5.39 -7.86 -19.90
C ALA A 453 -4.29 -7.00 -20.54
N GLU A 454 -3.47 -6.30 -19.74
CA GLU A 454 -2.38 -5.50 -20.28
C GLU A 454 -1.32 -6.36 -20.97
N CYS A 455 -0.95 -7.51 -20.40
CA CYS A 455 -0.03 -8.46 -21.06
C CYS A 455 -0.58 -8.91 -22.42
N LYS A 456 -1.87 -9.28 -22.52
CA LYS A 456 -2.52 -9.66 -23.78
C LYS A 456 -2.50 -8.50 -24.77
N MET A 457 -2.86 -7.29 -24.34
CA MET A 457 -2.82 -6.10 -25.20
C MET A 457 -1.42 -5.84 -25.75
N ARG A 458 -0.38 -5.90 -24.93
CA ARG A 458 1.02 -5.71 -25.34
C ARG A 458 1.50 -6.78 -26.33
N LYS A 459 0.95 -7.98 -26.25
CA LYS A 459 1.19 -9.09 -27.21
C LYS A 459 0.24 -9.05 -28.43
N GLY A 460 -0.61 -8.04 -28.57
CA GLY A 460 -1.49 -7.83 -29.73
C GLY A 460 -2.89 -8.44 -29.60
N ASP A 461 -3.19 -9.19 -28.53
CA ASP A 461 -4.54 -9.73 -28.24
C ASP A 461 -5.42 -8.69 -27.54
N LYS A 462 -5.76 -7.62 -28.24
CA LYS A 462 -6.61 -6.56 -27.71
C LYS A 462 -8.04 -7.01 -27.42
N LYS A 463 -8.55 -7.97 -28.18
CA LYS A 463 -9.89 -8.54 -27.98
C LYS A 463 -9.95 -9.27 -26.63
N GLY A 464 -9.04 -10.21 -26.40
CA GLY A 464 -8.99 -10.94 -25.12
C GLY A 464 -8.69 -10.03 -23.93
N ALA A 465 -7.92 -8.95 -24.13
CA ALA A 465 -7.70 -7.94 -23.10
C ALA A 465 -9.00 -7.18 -22.76
N ALA A 466 -9.76 -6.76 -23.76
CA ALA A 466 -11.04 -6.07 -23.59
C ALA A 466 -12.08 -6.94 -22.86
N GLU A 467 -12.15 -8.23 -23.17
CA GLU A 467 -13.05 -9.18 -22.52
C GLU A 467 -12.77 -9.26 -21.01
N LEU A 468 -11.50 -9.36 -20.59
CA LEU A 468 -11.10 -9.39 -19.18
C LEU A 468 -11.44 -8.10 -18.44
N ILE A 469 -11.18 -6.95 -19.04
CA ILE A 469 -11.50 -5.65 -18.43
C ILE A 469 -13.02 -5.51 -18.27
N ASN A 470 -13.80 -5.85 -19.30
CA ASN A 470 -15.26 -5.73 -19.27
C ASN A 470 -15.90 -6.71 -18.27
N GLU A 471 -15.31 -7.86 -18.01
CA GLU A 471 -15.78 -8.77 -16.97
C GLU A 471 -15.76 -8.08 -15.61
N VAL A 472 -14.69 -7.38 -15.27
CA VAL A 472 -14.60 -6.58 -14.05
C VAL A 472 -15.53 -5.37 -14.10
N ARG A 473 -15.54 -4.61 -15.20
CA ARG A 473 -16.32 -3.38 -15.34
C ARG A 473 -17.83 -3.60 -15.23
N SER A 474 -18.32 -4.75 -15.68
CA SER A 474 -19.76 -5.06 -15.73
C SER A 474 -20.48 -4.88 -14.40
N ARG A 475 -19.78 -5.08 -13.26
CA ARG A 475 -20.34 -4.95 -11.90
C ARG A 475 -20.67 -3.51 -11.49
N TYR A 476 -20.10 -2.53 -12.17
CA TYR A 476 -20.28 -1.12 -11.83
C TYR A 476 -21.45 -0.45 -12.55
N PHE A 477 -22.10 -1.17 -13.47
CA PHE A 477 -23.19 -0.62 -14.26
C PHE A 477 -24.47 -1.43 -14.05
N LYS A 478 -25.60 -0.72 -13.91
CA LYS A 478 -26.87 -1.38 -13.73
C LYS A 478 -27.14 -2.38 -14.87
N ASP A 479 -27.49 -3.59 -14.53
CA ASP A 479 -27.73 -4.71 -15.46
C ASP A 479 -26.53 -4.97 -16.41
N GLY A 480 -25.30 -4.63 -15.99
CA GLY A 480 -24.08 -4.76 -16.79
C GLY A 480 -24.05 -3.85 -18.05
N LYS A 481 -24.89 -2.82 -18.10
CA LYS A 481 -24.99 -1.91 -19.25
C LYS A 481 -23.96 -0.77 -19.15
N ASP A 482 -22.71 -1.09 -19.44
CA ASP A 482 -21.64 -0.10 -19.57
C ASP A 482 -21.89 0.76 -20.82
N PRO A 483 -22.00 2.12 -20.70
CA PRO A 483 -22.20 2.98 -21.86
C PRO A 483 -20.96 3.10 -22.75
N ASN A 484 -19.77 2.77 -22.23
CA ASN A 484 -18.49 2.90 -22.90
C ASN A 484 -17.59 1.67 -22.65
N PRO A 485 -18.01 0.48 -23.09
CA PRO A 485 -17.25 -0.74 -22.86
C PRO A 485 -15.90 -0.69 -23.58
N VAL A 486 -14.92 -1.40 -23.03
CA VAL A 486 -13.63 -1.57 -23.69
C VAL A 486 -13.81 -2.49 -24.89
N THR A 487 -13.24 -2.11 -26.02
CA THR A 487 -13.28 -2.87 -27.27
C THR A 487 -11.88 -2.96 -27.87
N GLU A 488 -11.68 -3.89 -28.79
CA GLU A 488 -10.44 -3.98 -29.56
C GLU A 488 -10.08 -2.66 -30.25
N ALA A 489 -11.08 -1.92 -30.72
CA ALA A 489 -10.90 -0.68 -31.46
C ALA A 489 -10.52 0.52 -30.58
N ASN A 490 -11.02 0.58 -29.33
CA ASN A 490 -10.76 1.70 -28.42
C ASN A 490 -9.68 1.39 -27.37
N LEU A 491 -9.17 0.15 -27.32
CA LEU A 491 -8.13 -0.24 -26.38
C LEU A 491 -6.76 0.15 -26.93
N ASP A 492 -6.23 1.23 -26.41
CA ASP A 492 -4.86 1.69 -26.62
C ASP A 492 -4.15 1.91 -25.26
N LYS A 493 -2.92 2.40 -25.30
CA LYS A 493 -2.14 2.77 -24.10
C LYS A 493 -2.95 3.66 -23.14
N TRP A 494 -3.63 4.66 -23.67
CA TRP A 494 -4.33 5.65 -22.87
C TRP A 494 -5.57 5.06 -22.21
N ARG A 495 -6.33 4.28 -22.98
CA ARG A 495 -7.48 3.58 -22.40
C ARG A 495 -7.05 2.59 -21.33
N MET A 496 -5.95 1.87 -21.52
CA MET A 496 -5.42 0.95 -20.50
C MET A 496 -5.01 1.71 -19.23
N LEU A 497 -4.31 2.84 -19.34
CA LEU A 497 -3.94 3.68 -18.20
C LEU A 497 -5.16 4.26 -17.46
N ASP A 498 -6.20 4.62 -18.22
CA ASP A 498 -7.47 5.11 -17.65
C ASP A 498 -8.19 3.99 -16.89
N GLU A 499 -8.22 2.77 -17.44
CA GLU A 499 -8.82 1.61 -16.77
C GLU A 499 -8.10 1.26 -15.46
N TRP A 500 -6.75 1.27 -15.45
CA TRP A 500 -5.97 1.12 -14.22
C TRP A 500 -6.29 2.23 -13.20
N LEU A 501 -6.39 3.48 -13.62
CA LEU A 501 -6.71 4.60 -12.75
C LEU A 501 -8.10 4.45 -12.12
N ILE A 502 -9.12 4.14 -12.93
CA ILE A 502 -10.51 4.02 -12.48
C ILE A 502 -10.66 2.85 -11.49
N GLU A 503 -10.08 1.69 -11.81
CA GLU A 503 -10.25 0.48 -10.99
C GLU A 503 -9.47 0.56 -9.68
N PHE A 504 -8.24 1.04 -9.74
CA PHE A 504 -7.32 1.00 -8.58
C PHE A 504 -7.08 2.37 -7.93
N LEU A 505 -7.97 3.34 -8.15
CA LEU A 505 -7.86 4.69 -7.59
C LEU A 505 -7.66 4.64 -6.06
N GLY A 506 -6.54 5.17 -5.58
CA GLY A 506 -6.18 5.22 -4.17
C GLY A 506 -5.70 3.90 -3.56
N GLU A 507 -5.30 2.91 -4.36
CA GLU A 507 -4.73 1.64 -3.89
C GLU A 507 -3.18 1.62 -3.93
N CYS A 508 -2.54 2.78 -3.82
CA CYS A 508 -1.08 2.96 -3.71
C CYS A 508 -0.26 2.31 -4.84
N ARG A 509 -0.66 2.54 -6.11
CA ARG A 509 0.02 1.92 -7.24
C ARG A 509 0.19 2.81 -8.49
N ARG A 510 -0.48 3.98 -8.56
CA ARG A 510 -0.54 4.78 -9.79
C ARG A 510 0.82 5.12 -10.37
N ARG A 511 1.81 5.42 -9.51
CA ARG A 511 3.18 5.70 -9.95
C ARG A 511 3.78 4.53 -10.74
N THR A 512 3.64 3.29 -10.24
CA THR A 512 4.14 2.08 -10.91
C THR A 512 3.47 1.88 -12.27
N ASP A 513 2.16 2.16 -12.38
CA ASP A 513 1.43 2.08 -13.65
C ASP A 513 1.93 3.12 -14.67
N LEU A 514 2.19 4.34 -14.24
CA LEU A 514 2.77 5.38 -15.10
C LEU A 514 4.21 5.07 -15.51
N LEU A 515 5.03 4.54 -14.59
CA LEU A 515 6.40 4.12 -14.87
C LEU A 515 6.47 3.04 -15.96
N ARG A 516 5.57 2.07 -15.93
CA ARG A 516 5.51 0.96 -16.90
C ARG A 516 5.26 1.44 -18.33
N TRP A 517 4.66 2.60 -18.50
CA TRP A 517 4.42 3.25 -19.79
C TRP A 517 5.34 4.45 -20.07
N ASN A 518 6.32 4.68 -19.20
CA ASN A 518 7.21 5.86 -19.20
C ASN A 518 6.47 7.21 -19.03
N GLU A 519 5.19 7.16 -18.61
CA GLU A 519 4.39 8.38 -18.44
C GLU A 519 4.67 9.08 -17.11
N TYR A 520 5.33 8.44 -16.16
CA TYR A 520 5.76 9.09 -14.93
C TYR A 520 6.81 10.18 -15.17
N ILE A 521 7.63 10.00 -16.21
CA ILE A 521 8.71 10.94 -16.58
C ILE A 521 8.31 11.84 -17.75
N GLU A 522 7.60 11.29 -18.75
CA GLU A 522 7.29 12.01 -20.00
C GLU A 522 5.84 12.52 -20.06
N GLY A 523 5.02 12.18 -19.03
CA GLY A 523 3.63 12.57 -18.99
C GLY A 523 3.42 14.03 -18.57
N GLU A 524 2.31 14.60 -19.03
CA GLU A 524 1.82 15.93 -18.66
C GLU A 524 0.44 15.80 -18.02
N TRP A 525 0.25 16.44 -16.86
CA TRP A 525 -1.03 16.53 -16.16
C TRP A 525 -1.15 17.87 -15.43
N TRP A 526 -2.25 18.07 -14.72
CA TRP A 526 -2.49 19.31 -14.01
C TRP A 526 -1.31 19.71 -13.12
N ASP A 527 -0.84 20.94 -13.30
CA ASP A 527 0.28 21.57 -12.57
C ASP A 527 1.57 20.74 -12.55
N HIS A 528 1.76 19.88 -13.57
CA HIS A 528 2.98 19.10 -13.77
C HIS A 528 3.39 19.06 -15.24
N SER A 529 4.63 19.42 -15.49
CA SER A 529 5.27 19.32 -16.80
C SER A 529 6.19 18.10 -16.88
N PRO A 530 6.38 17.49 -18.07
CA PRO A 530 7.28 16.36 -18.22
C PRO A 530 8.68 16.64 -17.66
N ASP A 531 9.22 15.69 -16.92
CA ASP A 531 10.59 15.75 -16.41
C ASP A 531 11.63 15.67 -17.52
N GLY A 532 11.33 14.91 -18.56
CA GLY A 532 12.18 14.64 -19.69
C GLY A 532 13.39 13.76 -19.38
N GLY A 533 14.08 13.32 -20.43
CA GLY A 533 15.18 12.36 -20.30
C GLY A 533 16.34 12.80 -19.42
N VAL A 534 16.57 14.12 -19.25
CA VAL A 534 17.61 14.68 -18.37
C VAL A 534 17.33 14.34 -16.89
N ASN A 535 16.06 14.26 -16.54
CA ASN A 535 15.57 13.94 -15.19
C ASN A 535 15.06 12.51 -15.06
N ALA A 536 15.42 11.60 -15.96
CA ALA A 536 15.00 10.20 -15.92
C ALA A 536 15.37 9.46 -14.61
N HIS A 537 16.32 9.99 -13.83
CA HIS A 537 16.65 9.48 -12.50
C HIS A 537 15.49 9.58 -11.51
N LYS A 538 14.57 10.53 -11.69
CA LYS A 538 13.38 10.74 -10.86
C LYS A 538 12.36 9.59 -10.87
N LYS A 539 12.56 8.61 -11.77
CA LYS A 539 11.85 7.33 -11.69
C LYS A 539 12.08 6.58 -10.37
N ARG A 540 13.10 6.96 -9.61
CA ARG A 540 13.42 6.44 -8.27
C ARG A 540 13.52 7.57 -7.29
N PHE A 541 13.13 7.31 -6.06
CA PHE A 541 13.32 8.26 -4.98
C PHE A 541 14.77 8.29 -4.51
N PRO A 542 15.25 9.43 -3.97
CA PRO A 542 16.56 9.50 -3.34
C PRO A 542 16.59 8.62 -2.08
N ILE A 543 17.77 8.07 -1.79
CA ILE A 543 18.06 7.51 -0.47
C ILE A 543 18.22 8.67 0.50
N SER A 544 17.49 8.63 1.62
CA SER A 544 17.52 9.70 2.59
C SER A 544 18.91 9.93 3.19
N THR A 545 19.29 11.20 3.39
CA THR A 545 20.52 11.58 4.09
C THR A 545 20.63 10.91 5.46
N HIS A 546 19.52 10.70 6.17
CA HIS A 546 19.54 9.97 7.45
C HIS A 546 20.06 8.52 7.33
N ILE A 547 19.86 7.88 6.18
CA ILE A 547 20.36 6.53 5.92
C ILE A 547 21.84 6.60 5.51
N LEU A 548 22.19 7.54 4.62
CA LEU A 548 23.55 7.72 4.14
C LEU A 548 24.51 8.13 5.25
N ASP A 549 24.07 8.97 6.18
CA ASP A 549 24.88 9.41 7.33
C ASP A 549 25.06 8.31 8.39
N ALA A 550 24.17 7.31 8.41
CA ALA A 550 24.22 6.19 9.34
C ALA A 550 24.96 4.96 8.78
N SER A 551 25.37 4.98 7.51
CA SER A 551 25.98 3.85 6.80
C SER A 551 27.21 4.28 6.01
N ASP A 552 28.29 3.51 6.13
CA ASP A 552 29.50 3.71 5.32
C ASP A 552 29.46 2.98 3.96
N VAL A 553 28.44 2.12 3.74
CA VAL A 553 28.37 1.24 2.55
C VAL A 553 27.18 1.51 1.65
N ILE A 554 26.18 2.27 2.11
CA ILE A 554 25.00 2.61 1.32
C ILE A 554 25.29 3.86 0.47
N GLU A 555 25.09 3.72 -0.84
CA GLU A 555 25.27 4.79 -1.80
C GLU A 555 23.94 5.39 -2.27
N GLN A 556 23.98 6.67 -2.65
CA GLN A 556 22.84 7.38 -3.22
C GLN A 556 22.48 6.88 -4.61
N ASN A 557 21.20 7.03 -5.00
CA ASN A 557 20.78 6.81 -6.37
C ASN A 557 21.45 7.81 -7.34
N PRO A 558 21.84 7.35 -8.53
CA PRO A 558 22.39 8.25 -9.55
C PRO A 558 21.44 9.42 -9.86
N GLY A 559 22.00 10.61 -10.02
CA GLY A 559 21.24 11.86 -10.24
C GLY A 559 20.93 12.66 -8.97
N TYR A 560 21.14 12.08 -7.78
CA TYR A 560 20.98 12.74 -6.49
C TYR A 560 22.32 12.91 -5.72
N SER A 561 23.44 12.53 -6.32
CA SER A 561 24.76 12.47 -5.67
C SER A 561 25.29 13.82 -5.18
N ASP A 562 24.84 14.93 -5.77
CA ASP A 562 25.33 16.27 -5.46
C ASP A 562 24.55 16.94 -4.30
N GLN A 563 23.63 16.21 -3.67
CA GLN A 563 22.75 16.70 -2.60
C GLN A 563 23.13 16.14 -1.21
N LYS A 564 24.43 15.90 -0.96
CA LYS A 564 24.91 15.53 0.38
C LYS A 564 24.86 16.70 1.35
#